data_c596e721e65465e764bd39e002b58fbb
#
_entry.id   c596e721e65465e764bd39e002b58fbb
#
_cell.length_a   1.000
_cell.length_b   1.000
_cell.length_c   1.000
_cell.angle_alpha   90.00
_cell.angle_beta   90.00
_cell.angle_gamma   90.00
#
_symmetry.space_group_name_H-M   'P 1'
#
loop_
_entity.id
_entity.type
_entity.pdbx_description
1 polymer ?
#
loop_
_entity_poly.entity_id
_entity_poly.type
_entity_poly.pdbx_seq_one_letter_code
_entity_poly.pdbx_strand_id
1 'polypeptide(L)'
;MPAHRSEAEEEICVPVIRALRKMRPDARIMQEVNIDHGRNRVDVMAVSRAEIIMVEIKSERDKLDRLPVQVDAMRRCSHHTVAALHRKFMPEPDSVSLVRVEGMPWDILHWWHPSAQDMAEAHHPTFEWREPSLEDSLQVALPNYALSLLWRDELARLCTDVGIPVPRRANMRLMERALRWGASGRDITLGICCELRRRSECAEADPPLEDAA
;
A
#
# COMPACT_ATOMS: atom_id res chain seq x y z
N MET A 1 20.56 6.04 -1.06
CA MET A 1 20.57 6.66 0.30
C MET A 1 19.16 6.53 0.82
N PRO A 2 18.93 5.98 2.02
CA PRO A 2 17.62 5.98 2.62
C PRO A 2 17.11 7.42 2.68
N ALA A 3 15.83 7.62 2.35
CA ALA A 3 15.21 8.92 2.50
C ALA A 3 15.27 9.30 3.98
N HIS A 4 15.85 10.45 4.31
CA HIS A 4 15.85 10.94 5.69
C HIS A 4 14.40 11.27 6.08
N ARG A 5 13.75 10.35 6.76
CA ARG A 5 12.49 10.64 7.42
C ARG A 5 12.71 11.61 8.57
N SER A 6 11.74 12.50 8.76
CA SER A 6 11.72 13.31 9.97
C SER A 6 11.39 12.43 11.18
N GLU A 7 11.89 12.77 12.37
CA GLU A 7 11.53 12.06 13.61
C GLU A 7 10.00 11.94 13.78
N ALA A 8 9.25 12.98 13.42
CA ALA A 8 7.80 12.99 13.50
C ALA A 8 7.12 12.01 12.53
N GLU A 9 7.73 11.71 11.39
CA GLU A 9 7.23 10.72 10.44
C GLU A 9 7.60 9.31 10.89
N GLU A 10 8.82 9.11 11.42
CA GLU A 10 9.29 7.84 11.95
C GLU A 10 8.46 7.39 13.16
N GLU A 11 8.00 8.34 14.00
CA GLU A 11 7.10 8.08 15.13
C GLU A 11 5.83 7.32 14.72
N ILE A 12 5.28 7.63 13.54
CA ILE A 12 4.09 6.94 13.01
C ILE A 12 4.48 5.71 12.18
N CYS A 13 5.55 5.80 11.39
CA CYS A 13 5.98 4.75 10.48
C CYS A 13 6.32 3.44 11.22
N VAL A 14 7.05 3.52 12.32
CA VAL A 14 7.44 2.33 13.10
C VAL A 14 6.24 1.55 13.64
N PRO A 15 5.25 2.16 14.30
CA PRO A 15 4.00 1.49 14.68
C PRO A 15 3.22 0.92 13.50
N VAL A 16 3.14 1.65 12.38
CA VAL A 16 2.46 1.19 11.16
C VAL A 16 3.09 -0.11 10.65
N ILE A 17 4.41 -0.14 10.49
CA ILE A 17 5.11 -1.35 10.04
C ILE A 17 4.90 -2.51 11.03
N ARG A 18 4.95 -2.25 12.34
CA ARG A 18 4.70 -3.27 13.36
C ARG A 18 3.29 -3.83 13.27
N ALA A 19 2.29 -2.98 13.06
CA ALA A 19 0.90 -3.39 12.90
C ALA A 19 0.71 -4.24 11.64
N LEU A 20 1.26 -3.80 10.50
CA LEU A 20 1.19 -4.55 9.25
C LEU A 20 1.83 -5.94 9.39
N ARG A 21 2.99 -6.06 10.03
CA ARG A 21 3.64 -7.35 10.30
C ARG A 21 2.82 -8.25 11.22
N LYS A 22 2.10 -7.68 12.18
CA LYS A 22 1.19 -8.44 13.06
C LYS A 22 -0.03 -8.94 12.28
N MET A 23 -0.63 -8.09 11.44
CA MET A 23 -1.81 -8.40 10.65
C MET A 23 -1.52 -9.34 9.48
N ARG A 24 -0.34 -9.22 8.88
CA ARG A 24 0.12 -9.97 7.68
C ARG A 24 1.55 -10.45 7.88
N PRO A 25 1.77 -11.51 8.67
CA PRO A 25 3.13 -12.00 8.98
C PRO A 25 3.93 -12.47 7.77
N ASP A 26 3.25 -12.87 6.70
CA ASP A 26 3.85 -13.31 5.44
C ASP A 26 4.05 -12.18 4.42
N ALA A 27 3.60 -10.98 4.73
CA ALA A 27 3.76 -9.85 3.82
C ALA A 27 5.20 -9.33 3.81
N ARG A 28 5.67 -8.99 2.63
CA ARG A 28 6.85 -8.18 2.45
C ARG A 28 6.50 -6.71 2.67
N ILE A 29 7.21 -6.04 3.55
CA ILE A 29 7.08 -4.59 3.75
C ILE A 29 8.07 -3.86 2.85
N MET A 30 7.57 -2.91 2.09
CA MET A 30 8.33 -2.03 1.21
C MET A 30 7.98 -0.58 1.56
N GLN A 31 8.96 0.30 1.50
CA GLN A 31 8.77 1.70 1.85
C GLN A 31 9.19 2.59 0.68
N GLU A 32 8.65 3.82 0.62
CA GLU A 32 8.99 4.81 -0.39
C GLU A 32 8.81 4.30 -1.83
N VAL A 33 7.73 3.55 -2.07
CA VAL A 33 7.47 2.90 -3.35
C VAL A 33 6.81 3.87 -4.32
N ASN A 34 7.40 4.04 -5.50
CA ASN A 34 6.79 4.83 -6.56
C ASN A 34 5.58 4.12 -7.15
N ILE A 35 4.48 4.83 -7.26
CA ILE A 35 3.22 4.41 -7.88
C ILE A 35 2.81 5.40 -8.96
N ASP A 36 1.77 5.10 -9.73
CA ASP A 36 1.25 5.98 -10.78
C ASP A 36 2.34 6.44 -11.77
N HIS A 37 3.15 5.49 -12.25
CA HIS A 37 4.28 5.78 -13.15
C HIS A 37 5.29 6.79 -12.56
N GLY A 38 5.48 6.78 -11.24
CA GLY A 38 6.41 7.66 -10.53
C GLY A 38 5.87 9.05 -10.20
N ARG A 39 4.59 9.32 -10.44
CA ARG A 39 3.95 10.61 -10.10
C ARG A 39 3.64 10.74 -8.63
N ASN A 40 3.39 9.62 -7.98
CA ASN A 40 3.12 9.53 -6.56
C ASN A 40 4.06 8.49 -5.93
N ARG A 41 4.27 8.63 -4.64
CA ARG A 41 5.07 7.71 -3.84
C ARG A 41 4.25 7.37 -2.60
N VAL A 42 4.19 6.10 -2.25
CA VAL A 42 3.52 5.61 -1.05
C VAL A 42 4.56 5.37 0.04
N ASP A 43 4.25 5.77 1.27
CA ASP A 43 5.19 5.69 2.38
C ASP A 43 5.45 4.25 2.81
N VAL A 44 4.39 3.42 2.91
CA VAL A 44 4.51 1.99 3.26
C VAL A 44 3.57 1.15 2.40
N MET A 45 4.09 0.03 1.89
CA MET A 45 3.35 -0.97 1.14
C MET A 45 3.60 -2.35 1.77
N ALA A 46 2.54 -3.08 2.10
CA ALA A 46 2.62 -4.48 2.49
C ALA A 46 2.11 -5.35 1.35
N VAL A 47 2.91 -6.33 0.93
CA VAL A 47 2.61 -7.22 -0.19
C VAL A 47 2.61 -8.65 0.28
N SER A 48 1.43 -9.25 0.42
CA SER A 48 1.22 -10.67 0.65
C SER A 48 1.15 -11.43 -0.69
N ARG A 49 0.82 -12.72 -0.67
CA ARG A 49 0.74 -13.52 -1.90
C ARG A 49 -0.35 -13.04 -2.87
N ALA A 50 -1.44 -12.53 -2.34
CA ALA A 50 -2.61 -12.12 -3.12
C ALA A 50 -3.23 -10.79 -2.65
N GLU A 51 -2.50 -10.01 -1.85
CA GLU A 51 -2.99 -8.75 -1.29
C GLU A 51 -1.92 -7.68 -1.32
N ILE A 52 -2.35 -6.45 -1.61
CA ILE A 52 -1.55 -5.23 -1.44
C ILE A 52 -2.31 -4.27 -0.54
N ILE A 53 -1.66 -3.87 0.55
CA ILE A 53 -2.11 -2.79 1.45
C ILE A 53 -1.14 -1.63 1.28
N MET A 54 -1.66 -0.44 1.02
CA MET A 54 -0.86 0.79 0.94
C MET A 54 -1.23 1.74 2.07
N VAL A 55 -0.23 2.33 2.69
CA VAL A 55 -0.39 3.27 3.80
C VAL A 55 0.32 4.58 3.47
N GLU A 56 -0.43 5.67 3.54
CA GLU A 56 0.09 7.04 3.51
C GLU A 56 0.16 7.57 4.94
N ILE A 57 1.29 8.18 5.30
CA ILE A 57 1.54 8.71 6.64
C ILE A 57 1.46 10.23 6.62
N LYS A 58 0.78 10.81 7.60
CA LYS A 58 0.75 12.26 7.83
C LYS A 58 1.09 12.56 9.28
N SER A 59 2.31 13.03 9.48
CA SER A 59 2.85 13.42 10.78
C SER A 59 2.30 14.76 11.27
N GLU A 60 2.67 15.16 12.47
CA GLU A 60 2.30 16.48 13.01
C GLU A 60 2.77 17.67 12.16
N ARG A 61 3.84 17.48 11.37
CA ARG A 61 4.43 18.55 10.53
C ARG A 61 3.78 18.67 9.16
N ASP A 62 2.97 17.66 8.78
CA ASP A 62 2.36 17.61 7.46
C ASP A 62 1.09 18.45 7.33
N LYS A 63 0.63 18.57 6.08
CA LYS A 63 -0.67 19.10 5.67
C LYS A 63 -1.44 18.02 4.93
N LEU A 64 -2.77 18.14 4.91
CA LEU A 64 -3.64 17.17 4.24
C LEU A 64 -3.97 17.53 2.78
N ASP A 65 -3.52 18.68 2.27
CA ASP A 65 -3.90 19.19 0.94
C ASP A 65 -3.65 18.18 -0.19
N ARG A 66 -2.59 17.36 -0.09
CA ARG A 66 -2.22 16.36 -1.08
C ARG A 66 -2.82 14.98 -0.82
N LEU A 67 -3.30 14.74 0.38
CA LEU A 67 -3.77 13.43 0.81
C LEU A 67 -4.88 12.85 -0.09
N PRO A 68 -5.91 13.60 -0.52
CA PRO A 68 -6.95 13.07 -1.41
C PRO A 68 -6.39 12.53 -2.74
N VAL A 69 -5.42 13.23 -3.33
CA VAL A 69 -4.79 12.83 -4.60
C VAL A 69 -3.91 11.60 -4.41
N GLN A 70 -3.14 11.54 -3.32
CA GLN A 70 -2.28 10.40 -2.97
C GLN A 70 -3.13 9.14 -2.75
N VAL A 71 -4.18 9.27 -1.96
CA VAL A 71 -5.12 8.19 -1.68
C VAL A 71 -5.82 7.68 -2.95
N ASP A 72 -6.26 8.57 -3.84
CA ASP A 72 -6.86 8.16 -5.11
C ASP A 72 -5.86 7.35 -5.97
N ALA A 73 -4.61 7.77 -6.02
CA ALA A 73 -3.55 7.02 -6.72
C ALA A 73 -3.34 5.62 -6.11
N MET A 74 -3.32 5.51 -4.76
CA MET A 74 -3.15 4.26 -4.04
C MET A 74 -4.31 3.29 -4.27
N ARG A 75 -5.56 3.77 -4.19
CA ARG A 75 -6.78 2.96 -4.43
C ARG A 75 -6.82 2.31 -5.80
N ARG A 76 -6.20 2.93 -6.78
CA ARG A 76 -6.11 2.36 -8.14
C ARG A 76 -5.10 1.21 -8.25
N CYS A 77 -4.26 1.01 -7.23
CA CYS A 77 -3.15 0.05 -7.25
C CYS A 77 -3.19 -0.97 -6.12
N SER A 78 -4.09 -0.85 -5.15
CA SER A 78 -4.14 -1.71 -3.96
C SER A 78 -5.52 -2.29 -3.70
N HIS A 79 -5.59 -3.30 -2.84
CA HIS A 79 -6.85 -3.79 -2.28
C HIS A 79 -7.33 -2.86 -1.17
N HIS A 80 -6.40 -2.44 -0.32
CA HIS A 80 -6.70 -1.55 0.79
C HIS A 80 -5.78 -0.35 0.78
N THR A 81 -6.39 0.80 1.05
CA THR A 81 -5.70 2.07 1.23
C THR A 81 -5.95 2.57 2.64
N VAL A 82 -4.90 2.91 3.33
CA VAL A 82 -4.91 3.40 4.71
C VAL A 82 -4.29 4.78 4.75
N ALA A 83 -4.91 5.69 5.49
CA ALA A 83 -4.31 6.95 5.89
C ALA A 83 -3.94 6.89 7.38
N ALA A 84 -2.64 6.79 7.69
CA ALA A 84 -2.11 6.82 9.05
C ALA A 84 -1.81 8.27 9.44
N LEU A 85 -2.65 8.84 10.29
CA LEU A 85 -2.70 10.28 10.53
C LEU A 85 -2.33 10.60 11.98
N HIS A 86 -1.51 11.63 12.18
CA HIS A 86 -1.29 12.19 13.51
C HIS A 86 -2.60 12.75 14.07
N ARG A 87 -2.79 12.60 15.40
CA ARG A 87 -3.99 13.02 16.11
C ARG A 87 -4.42 14.47 15.86
N LYS A 88 -3.49 15.39 15.57
CA LYS A 88 -3.85 16.79 15.28
C LYS A 88 -4.89 16.97 14.17
N PHE A 89 -5.03 15.97 13.30
CA PHE A 89 -6.00 15.96 12.20
C PHE A 89 -7.34 15.34 12.57
N MET A 90 -7.42 14.79 13.78
CA MET A 90 -8.65 14.20 14.28
C MET A 90 -9.62 15.33 14.67
N PRO A 91 -10.85 15.34 14.18
CA PRO A 91 -11.87 16.25 14.69
C PRO A 91 -12.12 16.00 16.17
N GLU A 92 -12.66 17.03 16.86
CA GLU A 92 -12.91 17.04 18.30
C GLU A 92 -13.52 15.74 18.83
N PRO A 93 -13.10 15.29 20.04
CA PRO A 93 -13.33 13.93 20.54
C PRO A 93 -14.79 13.55 20.82
N ASP A 94 -15.73 14.47 20.78
CA ASP A 94 -17.15 14.21 21.08
C ASP A 94 -17.95 13.59 19.92
N SER A 95 -17.37 13.46 18.75
CA SER A 95 -18.02 12.76 17.65
C SER A 95 -17.55 11.29 17.62
N VAL A 96 -18.33 10.41 18.21
CA VAL A 96 -18.21 8.93 18.04
C VAL A 96 -18.45 8.52 16.58
N SER A 97 -18.71 9.47 15.71
CA SER A 97 -18.88 9.28 14.28
C SER A 97 -17.53 9.03 13.65
N LEU A 98 -17.50 8.08 12.73
CA LEU A 98 -16.45 7.84 11.76
C LEU A 98 -15.79 9.15 11.32
N VAL A 99 -14.74 9.53 12.06
CA VAL A 99 -14.00 10.75 11.82
C VAL A 99 -13.37 10.65 10.45
N ARG A 100 -13.81 11.45 9.53
CA ARG A 100 -13.33 11.47 8.15
C ARG A 100 -12.65 12.79 7.88
N VAL A 101 -11.55 12.70 7.18
CA VAL A 101 -10.95 13.88 6.55
C VAL A 101 -11.86 14.29 5.39
N GLU A 102 -12.22 15.57 5.33
CA GLU A 102 -13.05 16.10 4.25
C GLU A 102 -12.44 15.82 2.87
N GLY A 103 -13.27 15.44 1.92
CA GLY A 103 -12.83 15.10 0.56
C GLY A 103 -12.24 13.69 0.38
N MET A 104 -12.19 12.88 1.45
CA MET A 104 -11.68 11.51 1.37
C MET A 104 -12.77 10.52 0.99
N PRO A 105 -12.45 9.48 0.16
CA PRO A 105 -13.37 8.40 -0.14
C PRO A 105 -13.83 7.66 1.12
N TRP A 106 -15.04 7.15 1.10
CA TRP A 106 -15.67 6.49 2.27
C TRP A 106 -15.07 5.12 2.63
N ASP A 107 -14.39 4.47 1.70
CA ASP A 107 -13.84 3.13 1.80
C ASP A 107 -12.37 3.09 2.27
N ILE A 108 -11.82 4.22 2.70
CA ILE A 108 -10.46 4.29 3.21
C ILE A 108 -10.44 4.06 4.72
N LEU A 109 -9.46 3.28 5.15
CA LEU A 109 -9.18 3.11 6.56
C LEU A 109 -8.37 4.29 7.09
N HIS A 110 -8.81 4.85 8.21
CA HIS A 110 -8.06 5.87 8.93
C HIS A 110 -7.44 5.24 10.18
N TRP A 111 -6.13 5.31 10.27
CA TRP A 111 -5.36 4.90 11.45
C TRP A 111 -4.88 6.14 12.18
N TRP A 112 -5.48 6.42 13.33
CA TRP A 112 -5.12 7.58 14.11
C TRP A 112 -3.93 7.24 15.02
N HIS A 113 -2.83 8.00 14.89
CA HIS A 113 -1.69 7.86 15.78
C HIS A 113 -1.93 8.72 17.03
N PRO A 114 -1.93 8.13 18.25
CA PRO A 114 -2.08 8.87 19.49
C PRO A 114 -0.88 9.81 19.71
N SER A 115 -1.09 10.93 20.38
CA SER A 115 0.03 11.76 20.82
C SER A 115 0.85 11.06 21.91
N ALA A 116 2.09 11.51 22.12
CA ALA A 116 2.93 11.00 23.22
C ALA A 116 2.25 11.14 24.58
N GLN A 117 1.43 12.18 24.77
CA GLN A 117 0.65 12.41 26.00
C GLN A 117 -0.45 11.36 26.17
N ASP A 118 -1.18 11.00 25.10
CA ASP A 118 -2.20 9.94 25.17
C ASP A 118 -1.60 8.58 25.48
N MET A 119 -0.40 8.30 24.98
CA MET A 119 0.33 7.07 25.29
C MET A 119 0.76 7.01 26.77
N ALA A 120 1.07 8.15 27.37
CA ALA A 120 1.44 8.23 28.79
C ALA A 120 0.23 8.11 29.74
N GLU A 121 -0.92 8.60 29.33
CA GLU A 121 -2.15 8.58 30.14
C GLU A 121 -2.88 7.23 30.16
N ALA A 122 -2.39 6.21 29.48
CA ALA A 122 -2.65 4.74 29.53
C ALA A 122 -4.12 4.27 29.83
N HIS A 123 -5.11 5.14 29.75
CA HIS A 123 -6.51 4.84 30.09
C HIS A 123 -7.45 4.82 28.87
N HIS A 124 -6.92 5.03 27.66
CA HIS A 124 -7.73 4.86 26.47
C HIS A 124 -7.69 3.41 26.01
N PRO A 125 -8.87 2.76 25.94
CA PRO A 125 -8.96 1.46 25.32
C PRO A 125 -8.48 1.59 23.88
N THR A 126 -7.28 1.06 23.64
CA THR A 126 -6.85 0.61 22.33
C THR A 126 -7.41 1.43 21.17
N PHE A 127 -6.64 2.39 20.68
CA PHE A 127 -6.72 2.73 19.27
C PHE A 127 -6.29 1.49 18.49
N GLU A 128 -7.14 0.47 18.49
CA GLU A 128 -6.93 -0.67 17.63
C GLU A 128 -7.19 -0.18 16.21
N TRP A 129 -6.10 -0.03 15.48
CA TRP A 129 -6.18 0.22 14.06
C TRP A 129 -6.97 -0.91 13.42
N ARG A 130 -8.07 -0.56 12.77
CA ARG A 130 -8.92 -1.53 12.12
C ARG A 130 -8.12 -2.30 11.08
N GLU A 131 -8.10 -3.61 11.24
CA GLU A 131 -7.46 -4.50 10.28
C GLU A 131 -8.19 -4.47 8.93
N PRO A 132 -7.47 -4.29 7.78
CA PRO A 132 -8.03 -4.51 6.47
C PRO A 132 -8.56 -5.93 6.32
N SER A 133 -9.71 -6.10 5.69
CA SER A 133 -10.32 -7.42 5.50
C SER A 133 -9.52 -8.26 4.50
N LEU A 134 -8.88 -9.32 4.97
CA LEU A 134 -8.20 -10.28 4.08
C LEU A 134 -9.20 -11.02 3.19
N GLU A 135 -10.38 -11.32 3.72
CA GLU A 135 -11.41 -12.01 2.95
C GLU A 135 -11.82 -11.20 1.71
N ASP A 136 -12.02 -9.89 1.87
CA ASP A 136 -12.35 -9.00 0.76
C ASP A 136 -11.24 -9.00 -0.30
N SER A 137 -9.97 -8.97 0.13
CA SER A 137 -8.82 -9.01 -0.79
C SER A 137 -8.73 -10.32 -1.57
N LEU A 138 -9.12 -11.45 -0.98
CA LEU A 138 -9.09 -12.75 -1.67
C LEU A 138 -10.25 -12.91 -2.68
N GLN A 139 -11.32 -12.15 -2.52
CA GLN A 139 -12.51 -12.20 -3.39
C GLN A 139 -12.42 -11.21 -4.56
N VAL A 140 -11.64 -10.15 -4.43
CA VAL A 140 -11.55 -9.07 -5.40
C VAL A 140 -10.16 -9.01 -6.01
N ALA A 141 -10.07 -9.00 -7.34
CA ALA A 141 -8.80 -8.78 -8.01
C ALA A 141 -8.32 -7.33 -7.85
N LEU A 142 -6.99 -7.14 -7.88
CA LEU A 142 -6.42 -5.79 -7.96
C LEU A 142 -7.00 -4.99 -9.12
N PRO A 143 -7.19 -3.68 -8.96
CA PRO A 143 -7.56 -2.82 -10.07
C PRO A 143 -6.57 -2.96 -11.23
N ASN A 144 -7.06 -2.90 -12.45
CA ASN A 144 -6.20 -3.03 -13.64
C ASN A 144 -5.03 -2.05 -13.70
N TYR A 145 -5.12 -0.94 -12.99
CA TYR A 145 -4.07 0.06 -12.92
C TYR A 145 -2.88 -0.41 -12.08
N ALA A 146 -3.04 -1.42 -11.24
CA ALA A 146 -1.96 -2.01 -10.44
C ALA A 146 -0.83 -2.60 -11.28
N LEU A 147 -1.07 -2.93 -12.56
CA LEU A 147 0.01 -3.29 -13.50
C LEU A 147 1.08 -2.20 -13.63
N SER A 148 0.74 -0.94 -13.37
CA SER A 148 1.69 0.20 -13.38
C SER A 148 2.72 0.16 -12.23
N LEU A 149 2.54 -0.72 -11.25
CA LEU A 149 3.51 -0.97 -10.18
C LEU A 149 4.73 -1.74 -10.69
N LEU A 150 4.57 -2.49 -11.78
CA LEU A 150 5.61 -3.35 -12.32
C LEU A 150 6.53 -2.61 -13.29
N TRP A 151 7.81 -2.96 -13.22
CA TRP A 151 8.79 -2.55 -14.20
C TRP A 151 8.66 -3.38 -15.48
N ARG A 152 9.31 -2.92 -16.55
CA ARG A 152 9.24 -3.54 -17.85
C ARG A 152 9.55 -5.05 -17.83
N ASP A 153 10.63 -5.42 -17.14
CA ASP A 153 11.09 -6.81 -17.12
C ASP A 153 10.21 -7.69 -16.22
N GLU A 154 9.62 -7.12 -15.19
CA GLU A 154 8.61 -7.78 -14.36
C GLU A 154 7.31 -8.03 -15.14
N LEU A 155 6.84 -7.05 -15.92
CA LEU A 155 5.71 -7.23 -16.83
C LEU A 155 5.99 -8.32 -17.88
N ALA A 156 7.21 -8.39 -18.40
CA ALA A 156 7.58 -9.41 -19.38
C ALA A 156 7.59 -10.81 -18.76
N ARG A 157 8.09 -10.96 -17.54
CA ARG A 157 8.02 -12.23 -16.80
C ARG A 157 6.57 -12.62 -16.53
N LEU A 158 5.77 -11.70 -16.02
CA LEU A 158 4.34 -11.96 -15.78
C LEU A 158 3.62 -12.42 -17.05
N CYS A 159 3.86 -11.78 -18.21
CA CYS A 159 3.29 -12.24 -19.47
C CYS A 159 3.69 -13.68 -19.79
N THR A 160 4.96 -14.04 -19.55
CA THR A 160 5.46 -15.39 -19.77
C THR A 160 4.80 -16.40 -18.83
N ASP A 161 4.71 -16.07 -17.53
CA ASP A 161 4.16 -16.96 -16.49
C ASP A 161 2.67 -17.26 -16.69
N VAL A 162 1.91 -16.29 -17.23
CA VAL A 162 0.50 -16.50 -17.57
C VAL A 162 0.26 -16.97 -19.02
N GLY A 163 1.34 -17.30 -19.76
CA GLY A 163 1.26 -17.85 -21.11
C GLY A 163 0.81 -16.86 -22.19
N ILE A 164 0.99 -15.56 -21.97
CA ILE A 164 0.62 -14.52 -22.94
C ILE A 164 1.82 -14.18 -23.82
N PRO A 165 1.77 -14.50 -25.15
CA PRO A 165 2.85 -14.17 -26.04
C PRO A 165 2.93 -12.66 -26.29
N VAL A 166 4.08 -12.09 -26.05
CA VAL A 166 4.39 -10.69 -26.37
C VAL A 166 5.67 -10.57 -27.18
N PRO A 167 5.76 -9.64 -28.14
CA PRO A 167 7.00 -9.41 -28.89
C PRO A 167 8.17 -9.09 -27.96
N ARG A 168 9.37 -9.57 -28.26
CA ARG A 168 10.59 -9.32 -27.47
C ARG A 168 10.86 -7.82 -27.19
N ARG A 169 10.42 -6.95 -28.09
CA ARG A 169 10.57 -5.49 -27.95
C ARG A 169 9.27 -4.80 -27.54
N ALA A 170 8.33 -5.54 -26.92
CA ALA A 170 7.10 -4.94 -26.40
C ALA A 170 7.41 -3.84 -25.39
N ASN A 171 6.70 -2.73 -25.51
CA ASN A 171 6.72 -1.69 -24.47
C ASN A 171 5.73 -2.05 -23.35
N MET A 172 5.83 -1.36 -22.21
CA MET A 172 5.00 -1.62 -21.04
C MET A 172 3.51 -1.56 -21.37
N ARG A 173 3.07 -0.54 -22.12
CA ARG A 173 1.64 -0.37 -22.50
C ARG A 173 1.09 -1.56 -23.30
N LEU A 174 1.91 -2.13 -24.17
CA LEU A 174 1.51 -3.31 -24.96
C LEU A 174 1.37 -4.53 -24.05
N MET A 175 2.33 -4.74 -23.14
CA MET A 175 2.29 -5.85 -22.17
C MET A 175 1.10 -5.72 -21.21
N GLU A 176 0.89 -4.55 -20.63
CA GLU A 176 -0.28 -4.28 -19.78
C GLU A 176 -1.60 -4.55 -20.51
N ARG A 177 -1.69 -4.09 -21.77
CA ARG A 177 -2.89 -4.34 -22.58
C ARG A 177 -3.08 -5.84 -22.85
N ALA A 178 -2.00 -6.55 -23.19
CA ALA A 178 -2.06 -7.99 -23.45
C ALA A 178 -2.52 -8.76 -22.18
N LEU A 179 -1.98 -8.42 -21.00
CA LEU A 179 -2.38 -8.98 -19.72
C LEU A 179 -3.86 -8.73 -19.42
N ARG A 180 -4.34 -7.50 -19.56
CA ARG A 180 -5.75 -7.14 -19.32
C ARG A 180 -6.74 -7.90 -20.19
N TRP A 181 -6.35 -8.30 -21.39
CA TRP A 181 -7.22 -9.02 -22.33
C TRP A 181 -7.07 -10.53 -22.26
N GLY A 182 -5.89 -11.04 -21.87
CA GLY A 182 -5.56 -12.45 -21.98
C GLY A 182 -5.47 -13.21 -20.65
N ALA A 183 -5.37 -12.51 -19.51
CA ALA A 183 -5.27 -13.14 -18.19
C ALA A 183 -6.50 -12.86 -17.32
N SER A 184 -6.76 -13.74 -16.37
CA SER A 184 -7.78 -13.48 -15.35
C SER A 184 -7.30 -12.42 -14.36
N GLY A 185 -8.25 -11.69 -13.73
CA GLY A 185 -7.91 -10.73 -12.69
C GLY A 185 -7.14 -11.35 -11.53
N ARG A 186 -7.44 -12.62 -11.21
CA ARG A 186 -6.73 -13.39 -10.18
C ARG A 186 -5.28 -13.65 -10.58
N ASP A 187 -5.02 -14.10 -11.80
CA ASP A 187 -3.66 -14.37 -12.27
C ASP A 187 -2.82 -13.09 -12.31
N ILE A 188 -3.43 -11.97 -12.74
CA ILE A 188 -2.79 -10.66 -12.69
C ILE A 188 -2.44 -10.27 -11.26
N THR A 189 -3.37 -10.43 -10.31
CA THR A 189 -3.14 -10.11 -8.89
C THR A 189 -1.99 -10.92 -8.32
N LEU A 190 -2.03 -12.25 -8.49
CA LEU A 190 -0.98 -13.16 -8.00
C LEU A 190 0.37 -12.82 -8.62
N GLY A 191 0.40 -12.55 -9.93
CA GLY A 191 1.63 -12.20 -10.63
C GLY A 191 2.21 -10.85 -10.17
N ILE A 192 1.39 -9.82 -9.99
CA ILE A 192 1.85 -8.54 -9.44
C ILE A 192 2.44 -8.73 -8.04
N CYS A 193 1.74 -9.43 -7.16
CA CYS A 193 2.22 -9.70 -5.81
C CYS A 193 3.54 -10.48 -5.83
N CYS A 194 3.64 -11.51 -6.66
CA CYS A 194 4.85 -12.32 -6.83
C CYS A 194 6.05 -11.45 -7.26
N GLU A 195 5.91 -10.64 -8.30
CA GLU A 195 6.98 -9.79 -8.80
C GLU A 195 7.42 -8.74 -7.77
N LEU A 196 6.48 -8.10 -7.07
CA LEU A 196 6.80 -7.15 -6.00
C LEU A 196 7.51 -7.82 -4.82
N ARG A 197 7.12 -9.04 -4.46
CA ARG A 197 7.76 -9.82 -3.38
C ARG A 197 9.18 -10.24 -3.74
N ARG A 198 9.48 -10.48 -5.00
CA ARG A 198 10.82 -10.86 -5.51
C ARG A 198 11.73 -9.69 -5.83
N ARG A 199 11.20 -8.48 -5.98
CA ARG A 199 11.96 -7.30 -6.42
C ARG A 199 13.15 -7.03 -5.51
N SER A 200 14.38 -7.12 -6.04
CA SER A 200 15.61 -6.86 -5.29
C SER A 200 15.96 -5.37 -5.20
N GLU A 201 15.59 -4.59 -6.20
CA GLU A 201 15.95 -3.19 -6.32
C GLU A 201 14.93 -2.27 -5.61
N CYS A 202 14.84 -2.39 -4.29
CA CYS A 202 14.05 -1.48 -3.46
C CYS A 202 14.91 -1.03 -2.28
N ALA A 203 15.15 0.28 -2.17
CA ALA A 203 16.13 0.82 -1.24
C ALA A 203 15.72 0.61 0.24
N GLU A 204 14.42 0.61 0.51
CA GLU A 204 13.85 0.45 1.84
C GLU A 204 12.77 -0.64 1.81
N ALA A 205 13.20 -1.90 1.83
CA ALA A 205 12.27 -3.04 1.86
C ALA A 205 12.85 -4.18 2.69
N ASP A 206 11.96 -5.01 3.19
CA ASP A 206 12.34 -6.34 3.67
C ASP A 206 13.07 -7.11 2.54
N PRO A 207 13.92 -8.09 2.87
CA PRO A 207 14.56 -8.93 1.86
C PRO A 207 13.54 -9.49 0.86
N PRO A 208 13.93 -9.72 -0.40
CA PRO A 208 13.09 -10.40 -1.36
C PRO A 208 12.63 -11.75 -0.81
N LEU A 209 11.37 -12.08 -1.05
CA LEU A 209 10.80 -13.38 -0.66
C LEU A 209 10.75 -14.27 -1.90
N GLU A 210 11.40 -15.42 -1.82
CA GLU A 210 11.19 -16.49 -2.79
C GLU A 210 9.87 -17.16 -2.41
N ASP A 211 8.86 -17.04 -3.27
CA ASP A 211 7.65 -17.84 -3.08
C ASP A 211 8.04 -19.31 -3.24
N ALA A 212 7.92 -20.08 -2.17
CA ALA A 212 7.98 -21.52 -2.28
C ALA A 212 6.87 -21.94 -3.27
N ALA A 213 7.29 -22.68 -4.29
CA ALA A 213 6.43 -23.21 -5.34
C ALA A 213 5.28 -24.03 -4.77
#